data_68308d872a70fe8cd57b49b83db16bc5
#
_entry.id   68308d872a70fe8cd57b49b83db16bc5
#
_cell.length_a   1.000
_cell.length_b   1.000
_cell.length_c   1.000
_cell.angle_alpha   90.00
_cell.angle_beta   90.00
_cell.angle_gamma   90.00
#
_symmetry.space_group_name_H-M   'P 1'
#
loop_
_entity.id
_entity.type
_entity.pdbx_description
1 polymer ?
#
loop_
_entity_poly.entity_id
_entity_poly.type
_entity_poly.pdbx_seq_one_letter_code
_entity_poly.pdbx_strand_id
1 'polypeptide(L)'
;MNIAFYAPLKPISSPNPSGDRLIGRLLKQALELGGNTVTVASPFRSYEGKGDRGRQIQLQVEGEQEAERVLEQLIKDPPDLWFTYHLYRKAPDWIGPMVCRALKIPYVVSEASFAPSQHQG
;
A
#
# COMPACT_ATOMS: atom_id res chain seq x y z
N MET A 1 -14.99 -9.02 6.72
CA MET A 1 -13.76 -9.70 6.27
C MET A 1 -12.55 -8.99 6.82
N ASN A 2 -11.44 -9.64 6.80
CA ASN A 2 -10.19 -9.04 7.25
C ASN A 2 -9.41 -8.52 6.05
N ILE A 3 -9.03 -7.25 6.09
CA ILE A 3 -8.38 -6.58 4.99
C ILE A 3 -7.00 -6.09 5.43
N ALA A 4 -5.97 -6.43 4.66
CA ALA A 4 -4.65 -5.84 4.86
C ALA A 4 -4.57 -4.58 4.01
N PHE A 5 -4.26 -3.45 4.62
CA PHE A 5 -4.26 -2.14 3.95
C PHE A 5 -2.85 -1.60 3.88
N TYR A 6 -2.46 -1.10 2.71
CA TYR A 6 -1.12 -0.57 2.50
C TYR A 6 -1.14 0.66 1.61
N ALA A 7 -0.34 1.66 1.96
CA ALA A 7 -0.21 2.89 1.19
C ALA A 7 1.28 3.18 0.94
N PRO A 8 1.82 2.78 -0.24
CA PRO A 8 3.26 2.91 -0.48
C PRO A 8 3.76 4.34 -0.65
N LEU A 9 2.89 5.26 -1.08
CA LEU A 9 3.33 6.62 -1.29
C LEU A 9 3.51 7.35 0.04
N LYS A 10 2.55 7.25 0.94
CA LYS A 10 2.65 7.86 2.26
C LYS A 10 1.79 7.06 3.23
N PRO A 11 2.40 6.42 4.21
CA PRO A 11 1.64 5.63 5.17
C PRO A 11 0.62 6.50 5.91
N ILE A 12 -0.55 5.94 6.17
CA ILE A 12 -1.59 6.67 6.90
C ILE A 12 -1.19 6.91 8.35
N SER A 13 -0.20 6.18 8.84
CA SER A 13 0.34 6.38 10.18
C SER A 13 1.37 7.50 10.25
N SER A 14 1.71 8.11 9.12
CA SER A 14 2.70 9.18 9.10
C SER A 14 2.22 10.36 9.93
N PRO A 15 3.09 10.97 10.73
CA PRO A 15 2.70 12.15 11.52
C PRO A 15 2.53 13.39 10.68
N ASN A 16 3.09 13.42 9.47
CA ASN A 16 3.01 14.61 8.63
C ASN A 16 1.64 14.69 7.96
N PRO A 17 0.89 15.76 8.18
CA PRO A 17 -0.42 15.87 7.55
C PRO A 17 -0.29 16.05 6.06
N SER A 18 -1.19 15.44 5.31
CA SER A 18 -1.27 15.58 3.87
C SER A 18 -2.63 15.10 3.42
N GLY A 19 -3.03 15.52 2.22
CA GLY A 19 -4.28 15.07 1.65
C GLY A 19 -4.31 13.56 1.45
N ASP A 20 -3.18 13.00 0.99
CA ASP A 20 -3.11 11.57 0.79
C ASP A 20 -3.31 10.80 2.08
N ARG A 21 -2.70 11.28 3.17
CA ARG A 21 -2.86 10.61 4.45
C ARG A 21 -4.31 10.70 4.94
N LEU A 22 -4.94 11.85 4.77
CA LEU A 22 -6.32 12.04 5.20
C LEU A 22 -7.27 11.13 4.41
N ILE A 23 -7.11 11.11 3.08
CA ILE A 23 -7.96 10.28 2.23
C ILE A 23 -7.74 8.81 2.55
N GLY A 24 -6.48 8.40 2.77
CA GLY A 24 -6.19 7.03 3.15
C GLY A 24 -6.88 6.61 4.44
N ARG A 25 -6.88 7.52 5.44
CA ARG A 25 -7.56 7.24 6.70
C ARG A 25 -9.07 7.17 6.52
N LEU A 26 -9.64 8.05 5.69
CA LEU A 26 -11.07 8.03 5.43
C LEU A 26 -11.48 6.76 4.70
N LEU A 27 -10.65 6.30 3.77
CA LEU A 27 -10.91 5.09 3.05
C LEU A 27 -10.88 3.88 3.99
N LYS A 28 -9.88 3.85 4.89
CA LYS A 28 -9.81 2.79 5.89
C LYS A 28 -11.05 2.79 6.77
N GLN A 29 -11.48 3.97 7.22
CA GLN A 29 -12.69 4.09 8.03
C GLN A 29 -13.93 3.61 7.26
N ALA A 30 -14.02 3.94 5.98
CA ALA A 30 -15.16 3.51 5.17
C ALA A 30 -15.22 1.99 5.07
N LEU A 31 -14.08 1.34 4.91
CA LEU A 31 -14.03 -0.12 4.88
C LEU A 31 -14.45 -0.71 6.23
N GLU A 32 -14.02 -0.08 7.32
CA GLU A 32 -14.39 -0.54 8.65
C GLU A 32 -15.88 -0.36 8.91
N LEU A 33 -16.46 0.74 8.43
CA LEU A 33 -17.89 0.96 8.58
C LEU A 33 -18.71 -0.07 7.80
N GLY A 34 -18.14 -0.66 6.77
CA GLY A 34 -18.78 -1.75 6.04
C GLY A 34 -18.71 -3.10 6.74
N GLY A 35 -18.20 -3.14 7.97
CA GLY A 35 -18.15 -4.38 8.74
C GLY A 35 -16.83 -5.13 8.60
N ASN A 36 -15.81 -4.49 8.04
CA ASN A 36 -14.54 -5.16 7.85
C ASN A 36 -13.54 -4.80 8.94
N THR A 37 -12.63 -5.71 9.26
CA THR A 37 -11.48 -5.42 10.10
C THR A 37 -10.33 -5.05 9.19
N VAL A 38 -9.79 -3.85 9.35
CA VAL A 38 -8.74 -3.33 8.47
C VAL A 38 -7.47 -3.12 9.28
N THR A 39 -6.39 -3.75 8.85
CA THR A 39 -5.10 -3.66 9.52
C THR A 39 -4.07 -3.11 8.55
N VAL A 40 -3.30 -2.12 8.98
CA VAL A 40 -2.21 -1.59 8.16
C VAL A 40 -1.11 -2.64 8.10
N ALA A 41 -0.81 -3.10 6.91
CA ALA A 41 0.15 -4.19 6.72
C ALA A 41 1.60 -3.75 6.90
N SER A 42 1.92 -2.52 6.49
CA SER A 42 3.30 -2.03 6.58
C SER A 42 3.32 -0.51 6.50
N PRO A 43 4.23 0.14 7.21
CA PRO A 43 4.45 1.59 7.06
C PRO A 43 5.51 1.91 6.01
N PHE A 44 6.00 0.92 5.26
CA PHE A 44 7.10 1.11 4.33
C PHE A 44 6.71 2.10 3.24
N ARG A 45 7.57 3.10 3.02
CA ARG A 45 7.34 4.10 1.99
C ARG A 45 8.33 3.86 0.86
N SER A 46 7.80 3.61 -0.34
CA SER A 46 8.63 3.26 -1.49
C SER A 46 8.86 4.43 -2.45
N TYR A 47 8.48 5.64 -2.05
CA TYR A 47 8.52 6.78 -2.95
C TYR A 47 9.95 7.23 -3.28
N GLU A 48 10.23 7.38 -4.57
CA GLU A 48 11.45 8.01 -5.07
C GLU A 48 11.03 8.94 -6.20
N GLY A 49 11.05 10.24 -5.96
CA GLY A 49 10.52 11.23 -6.89
C GLY A 49 11.54 11.87 -7.79
N LYS A 50 12.84 11.61 -7.58
CA LYS A 50 13.88 12.31 -8.34
C LYS A 50 14.44 11.49 -9.48
N GLY A 51 14.01 10.27 -9.65
CA GLY A 51 14.53 9.41 -10.71
C GLY A 51 15.90 8.83 -10.41
N ASP A 52 16.28 8.78 -9.15
CA ASP A 52 17.57 8.23 -8.73
C ASP A 52 17.49 6.71 -8.80
N ARG A 53 18.15 6.13 -9.80
CA ARG A 53 18.08 4.69 -10.01
C ARG A 53 18.69 3.88 -8.87
N GLY A 54 19.78 4.38 -8.29
CA GLY A 54 20.39 3.71 -7.15
C GLY A 54 19.44 3.66 -5.97
N ARG A 55 18.74 4.76 -5.70
CA ARG A 55 17.78 4.80 -4.62
C ARG A 55 16.57 3.93 -4.91
N GLN A 56 16.14 3.88 -6.19
CA GLN A 56 15.03 3.02 -6.58
C GLN A 56 15.35 1.56 -6.38
N ILE A 57 16.57 1.14 -6.75
CA ILE A 57 17.00 -0.25 -6.55
C ILE A 57 17.07 -0.57 -5.07
N GLN A 58 17.60 0.35 -4.26
CA GLN A 58 17.65 0.15 -2.82
C GLN A 58 16.26 -0.01 -2.23
N LEU A 59 15.32 0.82 -2.66
CA LEU A 59 13.93 0.72 -2.17
C LEU A 59 13.28 -0.59 -2.60
N GLN A 60 13.60 -1.08 -3.79
CA GLN A 60 13.09 -2.37 -4.22
C GLN A 60 13.59 -3.49 -3.32
N VAL A 61 14.89 -3.50 -3.01
CA VAL A 61 15.47 -4.51 -2.12
C VAL A 61 14.84 -4.43 -0.73
N GLU A 62 14.73 -3.21 -0.20
CA GLU A 62 14.11 -3.01 1.11
C GLU A 62 12.64 -3.44 1.11
N GLY A 63 11.93 -3.13 0.02
CA GLY A 63 10.53 -3.53 -0.10
C GLY A 63 10.35 -5.03 -0.18
N GLU A 64 11.26 -5.71 -0.87
CA GLU A 64 11.20 -7.18 -0.94
C GLU A 64 11.48 -7.81 0.42
N GLN A 65 12.41 -7.23 1.19
CA GLN A 65 12.68 -7.70 2.56
C GLN A 65 11.47 -7.45 3.45
N GLU A 66 10.84 -6.30 3.30
CA GLU A 66 9.64 -5.99 4.06
C GLU A 66 8.50 -6.92 3.68
N ALA A 67 8.40 -7.30 2.41
CA ALA A 67 7.37 -8.24 1.96
C ALA A 67 7.52 -9.59 2.66
N GLU A 68 8.76 -10.06 2.84
CA GLU A 68 8.99 -11.32 3.55
C GLU A 68 8.58 -11.20 5.01
N ARG A 69 8.88 -10.07 5.65
CA ARG A 69 8.49 -9.85 7.04
C ARG A 69 6.96 -9.81 7.19
N VAL A 70 6.30 -9.11 6.27
CA VAL A 70 4.84 -9.01 6.28
C VAL A 70 4.22 -10.38 6.05
N LEU A 71 4.78 -11.15 5.10
CA LEU A 71 4.28 -12.48 4.82
C LEU A 71 4.38 -13.38 6.05
N GLU A 72 5.50 -13.32 6.78
CA GLU A 72 5.66 -14.13 7.99
C GLU A 72 4.60 -13.80 9.03
N GLN A 73 4.22 -12.53 9.12
CA GLN A 73 3.18 -12.14 10.04
C GLN A 73 1.81 -12.58 9.59
N LEU A 74 1.50 -12.41 8.32
CA LEU A 74 0.16 -12.66 7.81
C LEU A 74 -0.14 -14.13 7.58
N ILE A 75 0.90 -14.95 7.40
CA ILE A 75 0.66 -16.37 7.13
C ILE A 75 0.04 -17.08 8.32
N LYS A 76 0.19 -16.51 9.53
CA LYS A 76 -0.38 -17.12 10.72
C LYS A 76 -1.89 -16.90 10.79
N ASP A 77 -2.37 -15.82 10.21
CA ASP A 77 -3.79 -15.49 10.17
C ASP A 77 -4.02 -14.65 8.92
N PRO A 78 -4.11 -15.29 7.75
CA PRO A 78 -4.16 -14.56 6.49
C PRO A 78 -5.42 -13.69 6.38
N PRO A 79 -5.26 -12.48 5.84
CA PRO A 79 -6.43 -11.66 5.57
C PRO A 79 -7.23 -12.23 4.40
N ASP A 80 -8.45 -11.75 4.24
CA ASP A 80 -9.30 -12.18 3.14
C ASP A 80 -8.90 -11.51 1.83
N LEU A 81 -8.36 -10.28 1.91
CA LEU A 81 -7.85 -9.59 0.74
C LEU A 81 -6.84 -8.53 1.16
N TRP A 82 -6.08 -8.06 0.18
CA TRP A 82 -5.11 -6.98 0.36
C TRP A 82 -5.56 -5.78 -0.45
N PHE A 83 -5.51 -4.60 0.17
CA PHE A 83 -5.95 -3.36 -0.47
C PHE A 83 -4.80 -2.36 -0.45
N THR A 84 -4.28 -2.01 -1.62
CA THR A 84 -3.25 -0.97 -1.74
C THR A 84 -3.91 0.32 -2.22
N TYR A 85 -3.67 1.40 -1.47
CA TYR A 85 -4.22 2.69 -1.80
C TYR A 85 -3.16 3.57 -2.43
N HIS A 86 -3.54 4.19 -3.53
CA HIS A 86 -2.72 5.23 -4.17
C HIS A 86 -1.42 4.68 -4.72
N LEU A 87 -1.53 3.69 -5.57
CA LEU A 87 -0.39 3.16 -6.28
C LEU A 87 0.07 4.20 -7.29
N TYR A 88 1.38 4.47 -7.30
CA TYR A 88 1.93 5.52 -8.14
C TYR A 88 3.28 5.04 -8.64
N ARG A 89 3.62 5.37 -9.90
CA ARG A 89 4.85 4.83 -10.49
C ARG A 89 6.12 5.21 -9.73
N LYS A 90 6.10 6.35 -9.00
CA LYS A 90 7.25 6.76 -8.18
C LYS A 90 7.18 6.17 -6.78
N ALA A 91 6.16 5.40 -6.48
CA ALA A 91 6.01 4.72 -5.22
C ALA A 91 5.37 3.36 -5.49
N PRO A 92 6.11 2.44 -6.13
CA PRO A 92 5.56 1.15 -6.48
C PRO A 92 5.30 0.28 -5.26
N ASP A 93 4.38 -0.65 -5.42
CA ASP A 93 4.06 -1.58 -4.34
C ASP A 93 4.93 -2.83 -4.50
N TRP A 94 6.01 -2.91 -3.73
CA TRP A 94 6.90 -4.06 -3.73
C TRP A 94 6.42 -5.17 -2.81
N ILE A 95 5.36 -4.94 -2.05
CA ILE A 95 4.93 -5.84 -0.97
C ILE A 95 3.67 -6.60 -1.34
N GLY A 96 2.61 -5.88 -1.73
CA GLY A 96 1.30 -6.46 -1.91
C GLY A 96 1.23 -7.62 -2.89
N PRO A 97 1.73 -7.44 -4.13
CA PRO A 97 1.64 -8.53 -5.11
C PRO A 97 2.35 -9.80 -4.67
N MET A 98 3.52 -9.67 -4.04
CA MET A 98 4.27 -10.82 -3.56
C MET A 98 3.51 -11.56 -2.47
N VAL A 99 3.01 -10.81 -1.49
CA VAL A 99 2.29 -11.40 -0.35
C VAL A 99 0.99 -12.05 -0.84
N CYS A 100 0.27 -11.38 -1.73
CA CYS A 100 -0.98 -11.93 -2.24
C CYS A 100 -0.78 -13.20 -3.04
N ARG A 101 0.31 -13.24 -3.82
CA ARG A 101 0.60 -14.45 -4.57
C ARG A 101 0.94 -15.61 -3.64
N ALA A 102 1.71 -15.33 -2.60
CA ALA A 102 2.11 -16.37 -1.65
C ALA A 102 0.93 -16.87 -0.82
N LEU A 103 0.03 -15.97 -0.42
CA LEU A 103 -1.13 -16.33 0.40
C LEU A 103 -2.34 -16.72 -0.44
N LYS A 104 -2.30 -16.50 -1.75
CA LYS A 104 -3.41 -16.80 -2.66
C LYS A 104 -4.65 -16.01 -2.28
N ILE A 105 -4.46 -14.73 -1.99
CA ILE A 105 -5.57 -13.81 -1.68
C ILE A 105 -5.68 -12.74 -2.76
N PRO A 106 -6.84 -12.12 -2.93
CA PRO A 106 -7.02 -11.07 -3.93
C PRO A 106 -6.20 -9.82 -3.61
N TYR A 107 -5.69 -9.19 -4.66
CA TYR A 107 -4.97 -7.95 -4.57
C TYR A 107 -5.83 -6.85 -5.21
N VAL A 108 -6.23 -5.86 -4.42
CA VAL A 108 -7.07 -4.76 -4.87
C VAL A 108 -6.28 -3.47 -4.78
N VAL A 109 -6.35 -2.67 -5.82
CA VAL A 109 -5.67 -1.39 -5.87
C VAL A 109 -6.68 -0.28 -6.10
N SER A 110 -6.58 0.78 -5.32
CA SER A 110 -7.35 1.99 -5.55
C SER A 110 -6.38 3.11 -5.86
N GLU A 111 -6.43 3.62 -7.09
CA GLU A 111 -5.62 4.73 -7.47
C GLU A 111 -6.47 5.96 -7.36
N ALA A 112 -6.26 6.71 -6.33
CA ALA A 112 -7.02 7.91 -6.17
C ALA A 112 -6.44 9.05 -6.92
N SER A 113 -5.40 8.83 -7.61
CA SER A 113 -4.81 9.92 -8.23
C SER A 113 -5.41 10.12 -9.48
N PHE A 114 -6.30 10.89 -9.71
CA PHE A 114 -6.54 11.26 -10.95
C PHE A 114 -6.15 12.64 -11.01
N ALA A 115 -5.68 13.03 -12.02
CA ALA A 115 -5.37 14.38 -12.24
C ALA A 115 -6.08 14.77 -13.46
N PRO A 116 -7.05 15.58 -13.31
CA PRO A 116 -7.83 15.97 -14.45
C PRO A 116 -7.00 16.47 -15.58
N SER A 117 -5.93 17.12 -15.22
CA SER A 117 -5.11 17.63 -16.29
C SER A 117 -4.46 16.56 -17.04
N GLN A 118 -4.36 15.37 -16.50
CA GLN A 118 -3.65 14.46 -17.21
C GLN A 118 -4.55 13.62 -17.93
N HIS A 119 -5.78 13.58 -17.67
CA HIS A 119 -6.37 12.77 -18.46
C HIS A 119 -7.14 13.45 -19.33
N GLN A 120 -7.06 14.62 -19.37
CA GLN A 120 -7.45 15.20 -20.28
C GLN A 120 -6.66 14.95 -21.21
N GLY A 121 -6.08 14.62 -20.91
CA GLY A 121 -5.42 14.18 -22.00
C GLY A 121 -5.50 13.92 -21.98
#